data_ef6139555df7d7b816204560bcf72081
#
_entry.id   ef6139555df7d7b816204560bcf72081
#
_cell.length_a   1.000
_cell.length_b   1.000
_cell.length_c   1.000
_cell.angle_alpha   90.00
_cell.angle_beta   90.00
_cell.angle_gamma   90.00
#
_symmetry.space_group_name_H-M   'P 1'
#
loop_
_entity.id
_entity.type
_entity.pdbx_description
1 polymer ?
#
loop_
_entity_poly.entity_id
_entity_poly.type
_entity_poly.pdbx_seq_one_letter_code
_entity_poly.pdbx_strand_id
1 'polypeptide(L)'
;GNLRELVKKYSEANGIYSKKLKPYAEKVGSVALTDDETFKDLLKKAGKEDAKMRTVQDTFFDEVYYKPAIKWAKDNGFILPLSALVIYDSYIHSGGVLSVIRQTFPEKVPISGGNEIEWTTAYVNARHKWLSTHPRPAVQKTIYRTQCFKDEIKRGNWSLGVLPINANGTKVS
;
A
#
# COMPACT_ATOMS: atom_id res chain seq x y z
N GLY A 1 -8.85 -11.93 5.65
CA GLY A 1 -7.90 -10.91 5.17
C GLY A 1 -8.63 -9.78 4.44
N ASN A 2 -7.90 -8.74 4.08
CA ASN A 2 -8.46 -7.47 3.58
C ASN A 2 -9.30 -7.60 2.31
N LEU A 3 -8.92 -8.48 1.38
CA LEU A 3 -9.74 -8.74 0.18
C LEU A 3 -11.11 -9.33 0.55
N ARG A 4 -11.16 -10.24 1.51
CA ARG A 4 -12.43 -10.80 2.00
C ARG A 4 -13.35 -9.71 2.54
N GLU A 5 -12.81 -8.83 3.36
CA GLU A 5 -13.56 -7.74 3.97
C GLU A 5 -14.06 -6.74 2.90
N LEU A 6 -13.23 -6.41 1.92
CA LEU A 6 -13.63 -5.55 0.80
C LEU A 6 -14.78 -6.17 0.00
N VAL A 7 -14.67 -7.46 -0.36
CA VAL A 7 -15.73 -8.17 -1.12
C VAL A 7 -17.01 -8.23 -0.31
N LYS A 8 -16.93 -8.46 1.00
CA LYS A 8 -18.08 -8.45 1.91
C LYS A 8 -18.77 -7.08 1.93
N LYS A 9 -18.02 -6.00 2.20
CA LYS A 9 -18.55 -4.63 2.19
C LYS A 9 -19.22 -4.28 0.87
N TYR A 10 -18.60 -4.64 -0.26
CA TYR A 10 -19.20 -4.41 -1.56
C TYR A 10 -20.47 -5.25 -1.79
N SER A 11 -20.50 -6.50 -1.33
CA SER A 11 -21.68 -7.35 -1.45
C SER A 11 -22.91 -6.80 -0.72
N GLU A 12 -22.68 -6.00 0.34
CA GLU A 12 -23.69 -5.33 1.14
C GLU A 12 -24.09 -3.95 0.58
N ALA A 13 -23.27 -3.37 -0.31
CA ALA A 13 -23.50 -2.03 -0.88
C ALA A 13 -24.58 -1.96 -1.96
N ASN A 14 -25.19 -3.08 -2.35
CA ASN A 14 -26.20 -3.14 -3.39
C ASN A 14 -25.75 -2.53 -4.74
N GLY A 15 -24.50 -2.80 -5.13
CA GLY A 15 -23.96 -2.44 -6.42
C GLY A 15 -24.37 -3.41 -7.52
N ILE A 16 -24.00 -3.08 -8.76
CA ILE A 16 -24.36 -3.85 -9.98
C ILE A 16 -23.95 -5.32 -9.87
N TYR A 17 -22.77 -5.59 -9.29
CA TYR A 17 -22.20 -6.93 -9.17
C TYR A 17 -22.27 -7.52 -7.75
N SER A 18 -22.87 -6.80 -6.78
CA SER A 18 -22.92 -7.19 -5.37
C SER A 18 -23.49 -8.59 -5.17
N LYS A 19 -24.65 -8.89 -5.80
CA LYS A 19 -25.28 -10.22 -5.72
C LYS A 19 -24.39 -11.34 -6.25
N LYS A 20 -23.64 -11.09 -7.34
CA LYS A 20 -22.75 -12.07 -7.97
C LYS A 20 -21.47 -12.29 -7.16
N LEU A 21 -20.97 -11.25 -6.47
CA LEU A 21 -19.78 -11.33 -5.62
C LEU A 21 -20.05 -11.83 -4.20
N LYS A 22 -21.29 -11.75 -3.73
CA LYS A 22 -21.68 -12.22 -2.38
C LYS A 22 -21.23 -13.66 -2.05
N PRO A 23 -21.41 -14.67 -2.93
CA PRO A 23 -20.95 -16.04 -2.64
C PRO A 23 -19.43 -16.16 -2.48
N TYR A 24 -18.66 -15.23 -3.06
CA TYR A 24 -17.21 -15.22 -2.97
C TYR A 24 -16.68 -14.62 -1.66
N ALA A 25 -17.47 -13.81 -0.98
CA ALA A 25 -17.06 -13.20 0.30
C ALA A 25 -16.63 -14.25 1.32
N GLU A 26 -17.34 -15.41 1.37
CA GLU A 26 -16.99 -16.50 2.28
C GLU A 26 -15.85 -17.40 1.75
N LYS A 27 -15.62 -17.40 0.44
CA LYS A 27 -14.58 -18.22 -0.20
C LYS A 27 -13.20 -17.56 -0.14
N VAL A 28 -13.12 -16.22 -0.14
CA VAL A 28 -11.84 -15.49 -0.11
C VAL A 28 -11.07 -15.82 1.18
N GLY A 29 -9.89 -16.38 1.04
CA GLY A 29 -9.00 -16.77 2.12
C GLY A 29 -9.25 -18.17 2.71
N SER A 30 -10.32 -18.88 2.29
CA SER A 30 -10.59 -20.28 2.66
C SER A 30 -10.47 -21.24 1.47
N VAL A 31 -10.67 -20.74 0.26
CA VAL A 31 -10.54 -21.49 -1.01
C VAL A 31 -9.55 -20.75 -1.90
N ALA A 32 -8.76 -21.49 -2.66
CA ALA A 32 -7.88 -20.89 -3.66
C ALA A 32 -8.73 -20.34 -4.83
N LEU A 33 -8.73 -19.02 -5.00
CA LEU A 33 -9.43 -18.30 -6.06
C LEU A 33 -8.48 -17.70 -7.10
N THR A 34 -7.20 -18.08 -7.04
CA THR A 34 -6.16 -17.57 -7.95
C THR A 34 -6.45 -17.89 -9.40
N ASP A 35 -7.08 -19.04 -9.66
CA ASP A 35 -7.40 -19.54 -10.99
C ASP A 35 -8.91 -19.44 -11.32
N ASP A 36 -9.71 -18.82 -10.45
CA ASP A 36 -11.13 -18.57 -10.69
C ASP A 36 -11.30 -17.32 -11.58
N GLU A 37 -11.34 -17.53 -12.90
CA GLU A 37 -11.49 -16.44 -13.86
C GLU A 37 -12.83 -15.71 -13.72
N THR A 38 -13.91 -16.40 -13.30
CA THR A 38 -15.20 -15.76 -13.05
C THR A 38 -15.10 -14.73 -11.91
N PHE A 39 -14.44 -15.10 -10.82
CA PHE A 39 -14.20 -14.19 -9.69
C PHE A 39 -13.36 -12.99 -10.11
N LYS A 40 -12.26 -13.22 -10.83
CA LYS A 40 -11.37 -12.17 -11.33
C LYS A 40 -12.12 -11.20 -12.25
N ASP A 41 -12.90 -11.71 -13.18
CA ASP A 41 -13.69 -10.91 -14.12
C ASP A 41 -14.77 -10.09 -13.42
N LEU A 42 -15.45 -10.67 -12.43
CA LEU A 42 -16.43 -9.94 -11.63
C LEU A 42 -15.78 -8.78 -10.86
N LEU A 43 -14.59 -8.98 -10.25
CA LEU A 43 -13.85 -7.92 -9.58
C LEU A 43 -13.43 -6.81 -10.55
N LYS A 44 -12.89 -7.17 -11.73
CA LYS A 44 -12.49 -6.21 -12.77
C LYS A 44 -13.68 -5.37 -13.25
N LYS A 45 -14.80 -6.04 -13.56
CA LYS A 45 -16.04 -5.37 -14.00
C LYS A 45 -16.60 -4.47 -12.91
N ALA A 46 -16.68 -4.96 -11.68
CA ALA A 46 -17.15 -4.15 -10.55
C ALA A 46 -16.31 -2.88 -10.39
N GLY A 47 -14.98 -2.98 -10.41
CA GLY A 47 -14.09 -1.82 -10.29
C GLY A 47 -14.22 -0.84 -11.48
N LYS A 48 -14.40 -1.36 -12.70
CA LYS A 48 -14.47 -0.53 -13.91
C LYS A 48 -15.84 0.13 -14.10
N GLU A 49 -16.92 -0.62 -13.87
CA GLU A 49 -18.26 -0.26 -14.31
C GLU A 49 -19.18 0.22 -13.18
N ASP A 50 -18.82 -0.09 -11.91
CA ASP A 50 -19.68 0.24 -10.76
C ASP A 50 -19.08 1.31 -9.85
N ALA A 51 -19.72 2.48 -9.81
CA ALA A 51 -19.31 3.58 -8.94
C ALA A 51 -19.36 3.19 -7.45
N LYS A 52 -20.30 2.33 -7.03
CA LYS A 52 -20.36 1.85 -5.64
C LYS A 52 -19.15 1.00 -5.26
N MET A 53 -18.63 0.19 -6.20
CA MET A 53 -17.39 -0.55 -5.94
C MET A 53 -16.22 0.40 -5.72
N ARG A 54 -16.10 1.45 -6.56
CA ARG A 54 -15.04 2.46 -6.38
C ARG A 54 -15.16 3.18 -5.03
N THR A 55 -16.37 3.61 -4.66
CA THR A 55 -16.61 4.24 -3.35
C THR A 55 -16.26 3.31 -2.19
N VAL A 56 -16.65 2.03 -2.28
CA VAL A 56 -16.31 1.04 -1.23
C VAL A 56 -14.81 0.82 -1.16
N GLN A 57 -14.12 0.75 -2.31
CA GLN A 57 -12.66 0.64 -2.35
C GLN A 57 -11.98 1.85 -1.73
N ASP A 58 -12.38 3.07 -2.12
CA ASP A 58 -11.77 4.30 -1.62
C ASP A 58 -11.96 4.42 -0.11
N THR A 59 -13.18 4.19 0.40
CA THR A 59 -13.46 4.18 1.84
C THR A 59 -12.64 3.11 2.57
N PHE A 60 -12.55 1.92 1.99
CA PHE A 60 -11.79 0.81 2.58
C PHE A 60 -10.30 1.13 2.67
N PHE A 61 -9.72 1.67 1.59
CA PHE A 61 -8.30 2.05 1.57
C PHE A 61 -8.01 3.19 2.54
N ASP A 62 -8.91 4.17 2.63
CA ASP A 62 -8.79 5.27 3.58
C ASP A 62 -8.77 4.75 5.04
N GLU A 63 -9.74 3.92 5.41
CA GLU A 63 -9.89 3.44 6.78
C GLU A 63 -8.84 2.41 7.19
N VAL A 64 -8.52 1.47 6.29
CA VAL A 64 -7.66 0.31 6.61
C VAL A 64 -6.18 0.62 6.47
N TYR A 65 -5.81 1.51 5.55
CA TYR A 65 -4.41 1.78 5.25
C TYR A 65 -4.00 3.22 5.46
N TYR A 66 -4.75 4.19 4.88
CA TYR A 66 -4.32 5.59 4.89
C TYR A 66 -4.39 6.21 6.28
N LYS A 67 -5.54 6.20 6.94
CA LYS A 67 -5.70 6.77 8.29
C LYS A 67 -4.72 6.19 9.31
N PRO A 68 -4.56 4.85 9.41
CA PRO A 68 -3.56 4.27 10.31
C PRO A 68 -2.13 4.67 9.97
N ALA A 69 -1.77 4.74 8.68
CA ALA A 69 -0.45 5.15 8.24
C ALA A 69 -0.14 6.61 8.60
N ILE A 70 -1.08 7.52 8.32
CA ILE A 70 -0.93 8.95 8.63
C ILE A 70 -0.92 9.19 10.14
N LYS A 71 -1.75 8.44 10.88
CA LYS A 71 -1.69 8.50 12.35
C LYS A 71 -0.32 8.09 12.85
N TRP A 72 0.22 6.96 12.41
CA TRP A 72 1.55 6.49 12.78
C TRP A 72 2.64 7.52 12.42
N ALA A 73 2.57 8.09 11.21
CA ALA A 73 3.51 9.12 10.77
C ALA A 73 3.48 10.34 11.70
N LYS A 74 2.30 10.87 11.99
CA LYS A 74 2.11 12.03 12.91
C LYS A 74 2.59 11.73 14.32
N ASP A 75 2.22 10.56 14.88
CA ASP A 75 2.62 10.14 16.22
C ASP A 75 4.15 10.02 16.36
N ASN A 76 4.86 9.77 15.26
CA ASN A 76 6.32 9.68 15.21
C ASN A 76 7.01 10.97 14.72
N GLY A 77 6.26 12.06 14.47
CA GLY A 77 6.78 13.39 14.15
C GLY A 77 7.15 13.58 12.67
N PHE A 78 6.66 12.74 11.77
CA PHE A 78 6.86 12.90 10.32
C PHE A 78 5.92 13.97 9.76
N ILE A 79 6.47 14.86 8.92
CA ILE A 79 5.75 15.99 8.30
C ILE A 79 5.91 16.07 6.79
N LEU A 80 6.94 15.42 6.23
CA LEU A 80 7.23 15.47 4.80
C LEU A 80 6.31 14.55 4.01
N PRO A 81 5.70 15.01 2.90
CA PRO A 81 4.81 14.20 2.05
C PRO A 81 5.43 12.89 1.55
N LEU A 82 6.71 12.91 1.14
CA LEU A 82 7.38 11.68 0.70
C LEU A 82 7.53 10.66 1.84
N SER A 83 7.85 11.10 3.04
CA SER A 83 7.92 10.22 4.22
C SER A 83 6.56 9.60 4.53
N ALA A 84 5.50 10.41 4.51
CA ALA A 84 4.13 9.94 4.70
C ALA A 84 3.72 8.92 3.63
N LEU A 85 4.09 9.15 2.36
CA LEU A 85 3.83 8.22 1.26
C LEU A 85 4.57 6.89 1.42
N VAL A 86 5.83 6.92 1.84
CA VAL A 86 6.64 5.71 2.13
C VAL A 86 6.00 4.88 3.25
N ILE A 87 5.53 5.54 4.30
CA ILE A 87 4.83 4.89 5.42
C ILE A 87 3.50 4.30 4.94
N TYR A 88 2.70 5.08 4.20
CA TYR A 88 1.42 4.61 3.64
C TYR A 88 1.60 3.38 2.74
N ASP A 89 2.58 3.40 1.85
CA ASP A 89 2.93 2.25 1.01
C ASP A 89 3.28 1.00 1.84
N SER A 90 3.94 1.20 2.99
CA SER A 90 4.27 0.11 3.91
C SER A 90 3.03 -0.51 4.55
N TYR A 91 2.03 0.30 4.87
CA TYR A 91 0.74 -0.19 5.36
C TYR A 91 -0.02 -0.99 4.31
N ILE A 92 -0.05 -0.52 3.06
CA ILE A 92 -0.69 -1.26 1.97
C ILE A 92 0.01 -2.60 1.71
N HIS A 93 1.34 -2.59 1.62
CA HIS A 93 2.11 -3.74 1.17
C HIS A 93 2.38 -4.76 2.29
N SER A 94 2.57 -4.29 3.52
CA SER A 94 3.10 -5.11 4.62
C SER A 94 2.30 -4.98 5.92
N GLY A 95 1.20 -4.20 5.91
CA GLY A 95 0.39 -3.94 7.10
C GLY A 95 1.00 -2.93 8.08
N GLY A 96 2.11 -2.29 7.73
CA GLY A 96 2.78 -1.29 8.56
C GLY A 96 4.29 -1.26 8.38
N VAL A 97 4.96 -0.50 9.24
CA VAL A 97 6.42 -0.48 9.35
C VAL A 97 6.88 -1.73 10.10
N LEU A 98 7.36 -2.72 9.35
CA LEU A 98 7.75 -4.01 9.94
C LEU A 98 8.95 -3.87 10.88
N SER A 99 8.84 -4.45 12.08
CA SER A 99 9.91 -4.45 13.09
C SER A 99 11.20 -5.11 12.57
N VAL A 100 11.07 -6.16 11.78
CA VAL A 100 12.21 -6.86 11.16
C VAL A 100 13.03 -5.96 10.22
N ILE A 101 12.41 -4.97 9.60
CA ILE A 101 13.07 -3.96 8.78
C ILE A 101 13.57 -2.82 9.67
N ARG A 102 12.72 -2.33 10.58
CA ARG A 102 13.04 -1.20 11.48
C ARG A 102 14.29 -1.44 12.33
N GLN A 103 14.52 -2.65 12.76
CA GLN A 103 15.66 -3.02 13.59
C GLN A 103 17.00 -3.08 12.83
N THR A 104 17.01 -2.94 11.51
CA THR A 104 18.23 -3.05 10.68
C THR A 104 19.00 -1.75 10.51
N PHE A 105 18.49 -0.63 11.01
CA PHE A 105 19.14 0.68 10.92
C PHE A 105 18.97 1.49 12.22
N PRO A 106 19.96 2.35 12.61
CA PRO A 106 19.99 3.01 13.90
C PRO A 106 19.19 4.31 13.98
N GLU A 107 18.84 4.93 12.85
CA GLU A 107 18.22 6.26 12.80
C GLU A 107 16.94 6.30 13.63
N LYS A 108 16.80 7.33 14.48
CA LYS A 108 15.61 7.52 15.31
C LYS A 108 14.53 8.26 14.55
N VAL A 109 13.27 7.98 14.89
CA VAL A 109 12.12 8.76 14.39
C VAL A 109 12.20 10.21 14.89
N PRO A 110 11.61 11.20 14.17
CA PRO A 110 11.70 12.61 14.53
C PRO A 110 11.27 12.93 15.97
N ILE A 111 10.16 12.35 16.43
CA ILE A 111 9.68 12.57 17.82
C ILE A 111 10.70 12.15 18.89
N SER A 112 11.61 11.26 18.56
CA SER A 112 12.70 10.79 19.44
C SER A 112 14.03 11.50 19.16
N GLY A 113 14.01 12.66 18.51
CA GLY A 113 15.19 13.49 18.21
C GLY A 113 15.96 13.05 16.97
N GLY A 114 15.38 12.21 16.11
CA GLY A 114 15.96 11.82 14.82
C GLY A 114 15.68 12.83 13.70
N ASN A 115 16.39 12.66 12.59
CA ASN A 115 16.17 13.41 11.35
C ASN A 115 15.23 12.65 10.44
N GLU A 116 14.14 13.30 9.97
CA GLU A 116 13.13 12.68 9.13
C GLU A 116 13.68 12.17 7.79
N ILE A 117 14.53 12.96 7.15
CA ILE A 117 15.13 12.63 5.85
C ILE A 117 16.07 11.42 5.99
N GLU A 118 16.92 11.42 7.02
CA GLU A 118 17.84 10.32 7.30
C GLU A 118 17.07 9.03 7.61
N TRP A 119 16.08 9.10 8.48
CA TRP A 119 15.26 7.94 8.83
C TRP A 119 14.54 7.37 7.62
N THR A 120 13.88 8.22 6.82
CA THR A 120 13.12 7.77 5.65
C THR A 120 14.04 7.15 4.60
N THR A 121 15.22 7.74 4.39
CA THR A 121 16.24 7.22 3.47
C THR A 121 16.74 5.85 3.94
N ALA A 122 17.08 5.72 5.22
CA ALA A 122 17.52 4.45 5.81
C ALA A 122 16.44 3.37 5.73
N TYR A 123 15.19 3.72 6.04
CA TYR A 123 14.06 2.80 5.97
C TYR A 123 13.79 2.33 4.53
N VAL A 124 13.80 3.23 3.54
CA VAL A 124 13.62 2.87 2.13
C VAL A 124 14.75 1.93 1.65
N ASN A 125 16.00 2.19 2.03
CA ASN A 125 17.14 1.33 1.70
C ASN A 125 17.03 -0.05 2.37
N ALA A 126 16.69 -0.09 3.65
CA ALA A 126 16.51 -1.34 4.40
C ALA A 126 15.36 -2.17 3.81
N ARG A 127 14.22 -1.54 3.49
CA ARG A 127 13.08 -2.20 2.87
C ARG A 127 13.38 -2.67 1.46
N HIS A 128 14.14 -1.90 0.67
CA HIS A 128 14.61 -2.30 -0.65
C HIS A 128 15.47 -3.57 -0.58
N LYS A 129 16.41 -3.62 0.36
CA LYS A 129 17.22 -4.81 0.62
C LYS A 129 16.35 -6.00 1.03
N TRP A 130 15.42 -5.80 1.96
CA TRP A 130 14.51 -6.84 2.42
C TRP A 130 13.64 -7.41 1.27
N LEU A 131 13.10 -6.55 0.39
CA LEU A 131 12.33 -6.96 -0.78
C LEU A 131 13.21 -7.75 -1.77
N SER A 132 14.43 -7.28 -2.06
CA SER A 132 15.32 -7.93 -3.03
C SER A 132 15.81 -9.31 -2.61
N THR A 133 15.89 -9.57 -1.31
CA THR A 133 16.39 -10.83 -0.74
C THR A 133 15.28 -11.71 -0.15
N HIS A 134 14.00 -11.31 -0.32
CA HIS A 134 12.88 -12.03 0.27
C HIS A 134 12.75 -13.44 -0.32
N PRO A 135 12.48 -14.50 0.48
CA PRO A 135 12.43 -15.89 -0.02
C PRO A 135 11.28 -16.16 -0.99
N ARG A 136 10.24 -15.31 -1.00
CA ARG A 136 9.09 -15.44 -1.93
C ARG A 136 9.33 -14.60 -3.19
N PRO A 137 9.44 -15.20 -4.41
CA PRO A 137 9.64 -14.44 -5.64
C PRO A 137 8.56 -13.39 -5.93
N ALA A 138 7.31 -13.66 -5.52
CA ALA A 138 6.23 -12.69 -5.67
C ALA A 138 6.47 -11.40 -4.88
N VAL A 139 7.12 -11.47 -3.72
CA VAL A 139 7.51 -10.30 -2.92
C VAL A 139 8.70 -9.60 -3.54
N GLN A 140 9.71 -10.34 -4.05
CA GLN A 140 10.85 -9.75 -4.76
C GLN A 140 10.41 -8.90 -5.95
N LYS A 141 9.39 -9.34 -6.71
CA LYS A 141 8.83 -8.59 -7.85
C LYS A 141 8.25 -7.23 -7.46
N THR A 142 8.02 -6.96 -6.17
CA THR A 142 7.50 -5.66 -5.70
C THR A 142 8.59 -4.64 -5.39
N ILE A 143 9.85 -4.93 -5.68
CA ILE A 143 11.01 -4.05 -5.44
C ILE A 143 10.89 -2.68 -6.14
N TYR A 144 10.13 -2.60 -7.24
CA TYR A 144 9.85 -1.35 -7.95
C TYR A 144 9.24 -0.28 -7.05
N ARG A 145 8.49 -0.66 -6.01
CA ARG A 145 7.87 0.28 -5.05
C ARG A 145 8.94 1.10 -4.34
N THR A 146 9.93 0.42 -3.79
CA THR A 146 11.06 1.09 -3.10
C THR A 146 12.03 1.75 -4.08
N GLN A 147 12.16 1.25 -5.31
CA GLN A 147 12.95 1.93 -6.32
C GLN A 147 12.37 3.30 -6.66
N CYS A 148 11.05 3.42 -6.84
CA CYS A 148 10.38 4.69 -7.03
C CYS A 148 10.72 5.69 -5.91
N PHE A 149 10.67 5.27 -4.66
CA PHE A 149 11.02 6.14 -3.52
C PHE A 149 12.49 6.54 -3.50
N LYS A 150 13.41 5.63 -3.84
CA LYS A 150 14.84 5.95 -3.97
C LYS A 150 15.09 7.02 -5.04
N ASP A 151 14.37 6.94 -6.14
CA ASP A 151 14.48 7.91 -7.23
C ASP A 151 13.96 9.29 -6.77
N GLU A 152 12.85 9.36 -6.05
CA GLU A 152 12.32 10.62 -5.50
C GLU A 152 13.22 11.20 -4.40
N ILE A 153 13.81 10.38 -3.53
CA ILE A 153 14.82 10.81 -2.54
C ILE A 153 16.03 11.41 -3.26
N LYS A 154 16.54 10.73 -4.29
CA LYS A 154 17.69 11.22 -5.09
C LYS A 154 17.38 12.56 -5.78
N ARG A 155 16.14 12.77 -6.21
CA ARG A 155 15.68 14.05 -6.80
C ARG A 155 15.45 15.15 -5.75
N GLY A 156 15.53 14.84 -4.46
CA GLY A 156 15.15 15.78 -3.39
C GLY A 156 13.68 16.13 -3.35
N ASN A 157 12.81 15.28 -3.93
CA ASN A 157 11.36 15.56 -4.07
C ASN A 157 10.57 15.25 -2.78
N TRP A 158 11.00 15.81 -1.67
CA TRP A 158 10.40 15.56 -0.35
C TRP A 158 8.96 16.07 -0.22
N SER A 159 8.63 17.15 -0.95
CA SER A 159 7.29 17.72 -0.99
C SER A 159 6.34 17.02 -1.97
N LEU A 160 6.85 16.08 -2.80
CA LEU A 160 6.16 15.48 -3.95
C LEU A 160 5.66 16.51 -4.98
N GLY A 161 6.20 17.73 -4.96
CA GLY A 161 5.82 18.82 -5.87
C GLY A 161 6.54 18.79 -7.22
N VAL A 162 7.56 17.95 -7.39
CA VAL A 162 8.29 17.81 -8.66
C VAL A 162 7.68 16.70 -9.50
N LEU A 163 6.86 17.08 -10.48
CA LEU A 163 6.14 16.15 -11.34
C LEU A 163 6.84 16.03 -12.72
N PRO A 164 6.61 14.95 -13.48
CA PRO A 164 5.90 13.74 -13.09
C PRO A 164 6.73 12.83 -12.17
N ILE A 165 6.04 12.05 -11.34
CA ILE A 165 6.64 10.93 -10.60
C ILE A 165 6.52 9.67 -11.47
N ASN A 166 7.62 8.93 -11.61
CA ASN A 166 7.61 7.68 -12.36
C ASN A 166 7.38 6.50 -11.41
N ALA A 167 6.16 5.98 -11.39
CA ALA A 167 5.79 4.80 -10.61
C ALA A 167 5.81 3.56 -11.51
N ASN A 168 6.98 2.90 -11.62
CA ASN A 168 7.18 1.68 -12.41
C ASN A 168 6.70 1.80 -13.86
N GLY A 169 7.13 2.88 -14.54
CA GLY A 169 6.78 3.16 -15.93
C GLY A 169 5.48 3.96 -16.12
N THR A 170 4.66 4.09 -15.08
CA THR A 170 3.49 4.97 -15.09
C THR A 170 3.86 6.35 -14.57
N LYS A 171 3.61 7.37 -15.37
CA LYS A 171 3.80 8.77 -14.97
C LYS A 171 2.58 9.26 -14.19
N VAL A 172 2.84 9.76 -12.98
CA VAL A 172 1.84 10.42 -12.14
C VAL A 172 2.10 11.93 -12.21
N SER A 173 1.11 12.68 -12.65
CA SER A 173 1.13 14.15 -12.82
C SER A 173 0.01 14.80 -12.03
#